data_ca580ae4a4787d828262f706543dbc7a
#
_entry.id   ca580ae4a4787d828262f706543dbc7a
#
_cell.length_a   1.000
_cell.length_b   1.000
_cell.length_c   1.000
_cell.angle_alpha   90.00
_cell.angle_beta   90.00
_cell.angle_gamma   90.00
#
_symmetry.space_group_name_H-M   'P 1'
#
loop_
_entity.id
_entity.type
_entity.pdbx_description
1 polymer ?
#
loop_
_entity_poly.entity_id
_entity_poly.type
_entity_poly.pdbx_seq_one_letter_code
_entity_poly.pdbx_strand_id
1 'polypeptide(L)'
;LRTLLTHSVDAEAVNLFLGGIFAYDLIANFERLPNVSDSDNTCPDFCFYVAETLIHIDHIHKTTHLQAALFGGESGAHELPRLQHRLASLKEYCNHFRASTVSKKETLPSQLNVDKSDKSYCADVEKLKGNIRKGDIFQVVPSRCFSLPCPQPLIAYRELKRTNPSPYMFYMNDQDFTLFGASPESAVKFEHKSRQVEMYPIAGTRRRGLNADGSINLDLDGRLELELRQDSKETAEHMMLVDLARNDI
;
A
#
# COMPACT_ATOMS: atom_id res chain seq x y z
N LEU A 1 9.11 5.76 18.02
CA LEU A 1 9.60 5.98 16.65
C LEU A 1 10.76 6.98 16.63
N ARG A 2 10.58 8.21 17.10
CA ARG A 2 11.61 9.25 17.09
C ARG A 2 12.88 8.80 17.84
N THR A 3 12.73 8.15 19.00
CA THR A 3 13.84 7.64 19.79
C THR A 3 14.61 6.53 19.09
N LEU A 4 13.93 5.63 18.38
CA LEU A 4 14.57 4.57 17.57
C LEU A 4 15.37 5.15 16.40
N LEU A 5 14.86 6.18 15.75
CA LEU A 5 15.51 6.84 14.61
C LEU A 5 16.72 7.70 15.02
N THR A 6 16.72 8.24 16.22
CA THR A 6 17.82 9.12 16.72
C THR A 6 19.01 8.37 17.30
N HIS A 7 18.89 7.07 17.57
CA HIS A 7 19.95 6.24 18.16
C HIS A 7 20.68 5.35 17.15
N SER A 8 20.48 5.53 15.86
CA SER A 8 21.29 4.85 14.84
C SER A 8 22.67 5.54 14.74
N VAL A 9 23.71 4.82 15.16
CA VAL A 9 25.06 5.35 15.42
C VAL A 9 25.89 5.56 14.16
N ASP A 10 25.49 5.04 12.98
CA ASP A 10 26.23 5.17 11.73
C ASP A 10 25.30 5.57 10.58
N ALA A 11 25.33 6.84 10.22
CA ALA A 11 24.47 7.40 9.17
C ALA A 11 24.74 6.83 7.76
N GLU A 12 25.87 6.17 7.53
CA GLU A 12 26.22 5.58 6.23
C GLU A 12 25.92 4.08 6.11
N ALA A 13 25.77 3.36 7.23
CA ALA A 13 25.66 1.91 7.23
C ALA A 13 24.29 1.35 7.62
N VAL A 14 23.38 2.14 8.13
CA VAL A 14 22.13 1.61 8.71
C VAL A 14 20.94 1.92 7.83
N ASN A 15 20.63 1.00 6.95
CA ASN A 15 19.30 0.89 6.37
C ASN A 15 18.38 0.14 7.37
N LEU A 16 18.09 0.77 8.51
CA LEU A 16 17.07 0.27 9.41
C LEU A 16 15.72 0.36 8.70
N PHE A 17 15.12 -0.79 8.44
CA PHE A 17 13.79 -0.84 7.85
C PHE A 17 12.74 -0.89 8.95
N LEU A 18 11.89 0.11 8.95
CA LEU A 18 10.67 0.16 9.74
C LEU A 18 9.48 0.14 8.79
N GLY A 19 8.78 -0.98 8.73
CA GLY A 19 7.61 -1.16 7.89
C GLY A 19 6.36 -1.39 8.74
N GLY A 20 5.22 -0.86 8.30
CA GLY A 20 3.98 -1.04 9.04
C GLY A 20 2.78 -0.34 8.42
N ILE A 21 1.74 -0.22 9.20
CA ILE A 21 0.45 0.37 8.82
C ILE A 21 -0.03 1.36 9.87
N PHE A 22 -0.78 2.32 9.39
CA PHE A 22 -1.73 3.11 10.17
C PHE A 22 -3.14 2.80 9.69
N ALA A 23 -4.06 2.54 10.62
CA ALA A 23 -5.47 2.44 10.30
C ALA A 23 -6.03 3.83 9.95
N TYR A 24 -7.07 3.86 9.13
CA TYR A 24 -7.76 5.10 8.79
C TYR A 24 -8.30 5.82 10.03
N ASP A 25 -8.80 5.06 10.99
CA ASP A 25 -9.41 5.58 12.23
C ASP A 25 -8.38 6.15 13.23
N LEU A 26 -7.07 5.99 12.97
CA LEU A 26 -6.02 6.62 13.77
C LEU A 26 -6.18 8.14 13.88
N ILE A 27 -6.82 8.78 12.91
CA ILE A 27 -7.11 10.21 12.91
C ILE A 27 -7.91 10.65 14.16
N ALA A 28 -8.69 9.75 14.75
CA ALA A 28 -9.42 10.02 15.99
C ALA A 28 -8.51 10.34 17.20
N ASN A 29 -7.22 10.02 17.12
CA ASN A 29 -6.23 10.39 18.14
C ASN A 29 -5.77 11.86 18.01
N PHE A 30 -6.00 12.49 16.87
CA PHE A 30 -5.56 13.85 16.56
C PHE A 30 -6.74 14.81 16.43
N GLU A 31 -7.89 14.34 15.91
CA GLU A 31 -9.07 15.11 15.63
C GLU A 31 -10.28 14.58 16.39
N ARG A 32 -11.15 15.50 16.84
CA ARG A 32 -12.44 15.11 17.44
C ARG A 32 -13.42 14.75 16.34
N LEU A 33 -13.63 13.48 16.13
CA LEU A 33 -14.61 12.98 15.17
C LEU A 33 -15.95 12.72 15.89
N PRO A 34 -17.08 13.31 15.41
CA PRO A 34 -18.39 12.98 15.94
C PRO A 34 -18.82 11.59 15.43
N ASN A 35 -19.38 10.78 16.33
CA ASN A 35 -20.05 9.51 15.99
C ASN A 35 -19.19 8.48 15.23
N VAL A 36 -17.95 8.28 15.64
CA VAL A 36 -17.18 7.12 15.19
C VAL A 36 -17.85 5.87 15.74
N SER A 37 -18.39 5.03 14.87
CA SER A 37 -18.93 3.73 15.27
C SER A 37 -17.79 2.72 15.35
N ASP A 38 -17.80 1.91 16.40
CA ASP A 38 -16.92 0.75 16.47
C ASP A 38 -17.21 -0.18 15.27
N SER A 39 -16.18 -0.63 14.61
CA SER A 39 -16.29 -1.60 13.54
C SER A 39 -16.00 -3.00 14.08
N ASP A 40 -16.50 -4.02 13.41
CA ASP A 40 -16.15 -5.42 13.70
C ASP A 40 -14.67 -5.73 13.36
N ASN A 41 -13.94 -4.75 12.84
CA ASN A 41 -12.53 -4.89 12.52
C ASN A 41 -11.68 -4.86 13.78
N THR A 42 -10.97 -5.94 14.03
CA THR A 42 -10.07 -6.11 15.19
C THR A 42 -8.61 -5.74 14.90
N CYS A 43 -8.31 -5.18 13.72
CA CYS A 43 -6.97 -4.72 13.42
C CYS A 43 -6.59 -3.53 14.31
N PRO A 44 -5.34 -3.43 14.76
CA PRO A 44 -4.88 -2.31 15.59
C PRO A 44 -4.86 -0.99 14.81
N ASP A 45 -4.97 0.13 15.52
CA ASP A 45 -4.87 1.47 14.93
C ASP A 45 -3.52 1.73 14.24
N PHE A 46 -2.47 1.07 14.71
CA PHE A 46 -1.18 1.04 14.04
C PHE A 46 -0.40 -0.22 14.40
N CYS A 47 0.41 -0.70 13.46
CA CYS A 47 1.31 -1.83 13.69
C CYS A 47 2.59 -1.61 12.87
N PHE A 48 3.75 -1.67 13.52
CA PHE A 48 5.05 -1.47 12.87
C PHE A 48 6.05 -2.56 13.26
N TYR A 49 6.82 -2.98 12.28
CA TYR A 49 7.89 -3.95 12.44
C TYR A 49 9.24 -3.28 12.21
N VAL A 50 10.16 -3.51 13.12
CA VAL A 50 11.57 -3.24 12.91
C VAL A 50 12.19 -4.51 12.35
N ALA A 51 12.64 -4.48 11.11
CA ALA A 51 13.17 -5.66 10.46
C ALA A 51 14.57 -6.00 10.98
N GLU A 52 14.69 -7.15 11.61
CA GLU A 52 15.99 -7.72 12.04
C GLU A 52 16.80 -8.21 10.84
N THR A 53 16.14 -8.81 9.86
CA THR A 53 16.76 -9.27 8.60
C THR A 53 15.92 -8.79 7.42
N LEU A 54 16.62 -8.35 6.37
CA LEU A 54 15.98 -7.80 5.19
C LEU A 54 16.59 -8.40 3.91
N ILE A 55 15.73 -8.73 2.96
CA ILE A 55 16.11 -9.07 1.59
C ILE A 55 15.66 -7.92 0.71
N HIS A 56 16.59 -7.20 0.12
CA HIS A 56 16.33 -6.14 -0.82
C HIS A 56 16.63 -6.60 -2.24
N ILE A 57 15.63 -6.62 -3.11
CA ILE A 57 15.74 -7.04 -4.52
C ILE A 57 15.54 -5.81 -5.40
N ASP A 58 16.62 -5.43 -6.11
CA ASP A 58 16.57 -4.36 -7.10
C ASP A 58 16.37 -4.98 -8.49
N HIS A 59 15.19 -4.76 -9.07
CA HIS A 59 14.82 -5.28 -10.37
C HIS A 59 15.47 -4.50 -11.53
N ILE A 60 15.87 -3.24 -11.29
CA ILE A 60 16.51 -2.39 -12.30
C ILE A 60 17.97 -2.84 -12.48
N HIS A 61 18.71 -2.89 -11.35
CA HIS A 61 20.13 -3.29 -11.37
C HIS A 61 20.35 -4.81 -11.28
N LYS A 62 19.26 -5.58 -11.10
CA LYS A 62 19.28 -7.06 -10.96
C LYS A 62 20.17 -7.51 -9.83
N THR A 63 20.16 -6.81 -8.72
CA THR A 63 20.91 -7.12 -7.51
C THR A 63 20.03 -7.54 -6.37
N THR A 64 20.55 -8.38 -5.49
CA THR A 64 19.89 -8.79 -4.25
C THR A 64 20.85 -8.56 -3.10
N HIS A 65 20.40 -7.78 -2.12
CA HIS A 65 21.15 -7.50 -0.90
C HIS A 65 20.47 -8.16 0.29
N LEU A 66 21.26 -8.83 1.10
CA LEU A 66 20.84 -9.41 2.38
C LEU A 66 21.50 -8.61 3.49
N GLN A 67 20.71 -8.12 4.43
CA GLN A 67 21.22 -7.39 5.57
C GLN A 67 20.55 -7.86 6.86
N ALA A 68 21.28 -7.69 7.97
CA ALA A 68 20.74 -7.86 9.30
C ALA A 68 21.05 -6.62 10.14
N ALA A 69 20.11 -6.23 10.99
CA ALA A 69 20.28 -5.18 11.98
C ALA A 69 20.60 -5.80 13.35
N LEU A 70 21.74 -5.45 13.91
CA LEU A 70 22.10 -5.81 15.27
C LEU A 70 21.72 -4.66 16.19
N PHE A 71 20.77 -4.92 17.09
CA PHE A 71 20.39 -3.93 18.08
C PHE A 71 21.39 -3.93 19.24
N GLY A 72 21.94 -2.74 19.57
CA GLY A 72 22.92 -2.58 20.63
C GLY A 72 22.37 -2.95 22.03
N GLY A 73 23.26 -3.07 23.00
CA GLY A 73 22.96 -3.45 24.38
C GLY A 73 23.88 -4.57 24.88
N GLU A 74 23.75 -4.95 26.13
CA GLU A 74 24.59 -6.00 26.75
C GLU A 74 24.49 -7.36 26.05
N SER A 75 23.34 -7.65 25.44
CA SER A 75 23.09 -8.89 24.67
C SER A 75 23.51 -8.82 23.19
N GLY A 76 23.86 -7.65 22.66
CA GLY A 76 24.15 -7.49 21.23
C GLY A 76 25.28 -8.40 20.72
N ALA A 77 26.37 -8.54 21.47
CA ALA A 77 27.49 -9.41 21.10
C ALA A 77 27.09 -10.89 20.99
N HIS A 78 26.14 -11.35 21.80
CA HIS A 78 25.64 -12.73 21.77
C HIS A 78 24.70 -13.02 20.61
N GLU A 79 24.04 -12.00 20.08
CA GLU A 79 23.13 -12.12 18.94
C GLU A 79 23.84 -12.20 17.57
N LEU A 80 25.06 -11.71 17.48
CA LEU A 80 25.80 -11.66 16.23
C LEU A 80 25.96 -13.04 15.53
N PRO A 81 26.34 -14.13 16.24
CA PRO A 81 26.45 -15.45 15.59
C PRO A 81 25.10 -15.96 15.06
N ARG A 82 24.01 -15.69 15.78
CA ARG A 82 22.67 -16.06 15.34
C ARG A 82 22.27 -15.34 14.06
N LEU A 83 22.54 -14.04 13.98
CA LEU A 83 22.26 -13.24 12.80
C LEU A 83 23.10 -13.66 11.59
N GLN A 84 24.40 -13.95 11.80
CA GLN A 84 25.28 -14.46 10.75
C GLN A 84 24.77 -15.80 10.21
N HIS A 85 24.37 -16.71 11.09
CA HIS A 85 23.77 -17.99 10.67
C HIS A 85 22.48 -17.77 9.88
N ARG A 86 21.61 -16.87 10.32
CA ARG A 86 20.36 -16.52 9.62
C ARG A 86 20.63 -15.95 8.23
N LEU A 87 21.60 -15.04 8.09
CA LEU A 87 21.97 -14.49 6.77
C LEU A 87 22.54 -15.58 5.84
N ALA A 88 23.36 -16.50 6.37
CA ALA A 88 23.89 -17.62 5.59
C ALA A 88 22.74 -18.54 5.09
N SER A 89 21.81 -18.87 5.97
CA SER A 89 20.62 -19.67 5.61
C SER A 89 19.74 -18.99 4.57
N LEU A 90 19.52 -17.67 4.71
CA LEU A 90 18.76 -16.90 3.71
C LEU A 90 19.47 -16.86 2.35
N LYS A 91 20.79 -16.71 2.34
CA LYS A 91 21.60 -16.75 1.11
C LYS A 91 21.48 -18.10 0.40
N GLU A 92 21.59 -19.18 1.15
CA GLU A 92 21.40 -20.54 0.64
C GLU A 92 19.99 -20.73 0.07
N TYR A 93 18.97 -20.30 0.80
CA TYR A 93 17.59 -20.34 0.34
C TYR A 93 17.40 -19.58 -0.98
N CYS A 94 17.93 -18.34 -1.09
CA CYS A 94 17.86 -17.56 -2.32
C CYS A 94 18.53 -18.23 -3.51
N ASN A 95 19.69 -18.88 -3.29
CA ASN A 95 20.44 -19.58 -4.34
C ASN A 95 19.73 -20.86 -4.85
N HIS A 96 18.95 -21.50 -3.98
CA HIS A 96 18.24 -22.74 -4.28
C HIS A 96 16.72 -22.55 -4.42
N PHE A 97 16.27 -21.30 -4.49
CA PHE A 97 14.86 -20.99 -4.59
C PHE A 97 14.23 -21.66 -5.81
N ARG A 98 13.20 -22.45 -5.56
CA ARG A 98 12.30 -22.98 -6.59
C ARG A 98 10.95 -22.31 -6.42
N ALA A 99 10.44 -21.76 -7.51
CA ALA A 99 9.09 -21.20 -7.49
C ALA A 99 8.10 -22.27 -7.01
N SER A 100 7.39 -21.98 -5.93
CA SER A 100 6.33 -22.86 -5.45
C SER A 100 5.27 -22.98 -6.55
N THR A 101 5.10 -24.18 -7.08
CA THR A 101 3.95 -24.53 -7.90
C THR A 101 2.76 -24.71 -6.96
N VAL A 102 2.27 -23.63 -6.38
CA VAL A 102 1.01 -23.70 -5.65
C VAL A 102 -0.08 -23.86 -6.69
N SER A 103 -0.38 -25.10 -6.98
CA SER A 103 -1.54 -25.45 -7.75
C SER A 103 -2.57 -26.05 -6.81
N LYS A 104 -3.62 -25.34 -6.58
CA LYS A 104 -4.99 -25.82 -6.62
C LYS A 104 -5.89 -24.63 -6.44
N LYS A 105 -6.64 -24.31 -7.47
CA LYS A 105 -7.87 -23.54 -7.32
C LYS A 105 -8.80 -24.39 -6.46
N GLU A 106 -8.75 -24.20 -5.16
CA GLU A 106 -9.89 -24.55 -4.34
C GLU A 106 -10.99 -23.59 -4.76
N THR A 107 -12.07 -24.14 -5.28
CA THR A 107 -13.30 -23.37 -5.50
C THR A 107 -13.80 -22.97 -4.13
N LEU A 108 -13.50 -21.75 -3.74
CA LEU A 108 -14.04 -21.18 -2.51
C LEU A 108 -15.57 -21.11 -2.64
N PRO A 109 -16.31 -21.44 -1.59
CA PRO A 109 -17.75 -21.21 -1.57
C PRO A 109 -18.00 -19.72 -1.80
N SER A 110 -18.81 -19.40 -2.81
CA SER A 110 -19.06 -18.03 -3.27
C SER A 110 -20.08 -17.29 -2.38
N GLN A 111 -19.94 -17.37 -1.07
CA GLN A 111 -20.78 -16.60 -0.17
C GLN A 111 -20.15 -15.24 0.09
N LEU A 112 -20.41 -14.31 -0.81
CA LEU A 112 -20.07 -12.90 -0.64
C LEU A 112 -21.07 -12.26 0.32
N ASN A 113 -20.56 -11.75 1.43
CA ASN A 113 -21.35 -10.92 2.35
C ASN A 113 -21.08 -9.45 2.05
N VAL A 114 -22.12 -8.64 2.16
CA VAL A 114 -22.06 -7.20 1.93
C VAL A 114 -22.81 -6.50 3.06
N ASP A 115 -22.20 -5.50 3.67
CA ASP A 115 -22.78 -4.73 4.77
C ASP A 115 -23.98 -3.86 4.35
N LYS A 116 -23.97 -3.36 3.10
CA LYS A 116 -25.02 -2.50 2.53
C LYS A 116 -25.49 -3.03 1.19
N SER A 117 -26.81 -3.02 0.98
CA SER A 117 -27.39 -3.31 -0.34
C SER A 117 -27.03 -2.21 -1.35
N ASP A 118 -27.07 -2.54 -2.66
CA ASP A 118 -26.86 -1.57 -3.74
C ASP A 118 -27.80 -0.36 -3.62
N LYS A 119 -29.09 -0.62 -3.30
CA LYS A 119 -30.08 0.44 -3.14
C LYS A 119 -29.73 1.40 -1.99
N SER A 120 -29.28 0.86 -0.85
CA SER A 120 -28.86 1.67 0.29
C SER A 120 -27.64 2.49 -0.03
N TYR A 121 -26.63 1.88 -0.67
CA TYR A 121 -25.41 2.56 -1.06
C TYR A 121 -25.68 3.70 -2.07
N CYS A 122 -26.52 3.47 -3.08
CA CYS A 122 -26.93 4.51 -4.02
C CYS A 122 -27.67 5.67 -3.33
N ALA A 123 -28.50 5.38 -2.34
CA ALA A 123 -29.20 6.42 -1.55
C ALA A 123 -28.20 7.27 -0.74
N ASP A 124 -27.18 6.65 -0.13
CA ASP A 124 -26.11 7.36 0.56
C ASP A 124 -25.34 8.28 -0.40
N VAL A 125 -25.02 7.82 -1.62
CA VAL A 125 -24.37 8.64 -2.64
C VAL A 125 -25.20 9.86 -3.02
N GLU A 126 -26.51 9.71 -3.25
CA GLU A 126 -27.39 10.84 -3.59
C GLU A 126 -27.51 11.84 -2.42
N LYS A 127 -27.52 11.38 -1.19
CA LYS A 127 -27.49 12.25 -0.01
C LYS A 127 -26.20 13.07 0.05
N LEU A 128 -25.04 12.44 -0.16
CA LEU A 128 -23.73 13.08 -0.15
C LEU A 128 -23.57 14.09 -1.31
N LYS A 129 -24.10 13.78 -2.49
CA LYS A 129 -24.19 14.74 -3.60
C LYS A 129 -24.98 15.99 -3.22
N GLY A 130 -26.00 15.82 -2.36
CA GLY A 130 -26.74 16.95 -1.79
C GLY A 130 -25.85 17.86 -0.94
N ASN A 131 -24.94 17.33 -0.15
CA ASN A 131 -24.00 18.10 0.67
C ASN A 131 -22.96 18.84 -0.20
N ILE A 132 -22.47 18.20 -1.28
CA ILE A 132 -21.59 18.87 -2.26
C ILE A 132 -22.31 20.09 -2.89
N ARG A 133 -23.58 19.92 -3.32
CA ARG A 133 -24.35 21.03 -3.92
C ARG A 133 -24.59 22.21 -2.96
N LYS A 134 -24.65 21.93 -1.64
CA LYS A 134 -24.76 22.96 -0.62
C LYS A 134 -23.42 23.65 -0.29
N GLY A 135 -22.31 23.10 -0.73
CA GLY A 135 -20.98 23.57 -0.41
C GLY A 135 -20.46 23.13 0.97
N ASP A 136 -21.11 22.14 1.59
CA ASP A 136 -20.65 21.61 2.88
C ASP A 136 -19.33 20.86 2.76
N ILE A 137 -19.09 20.22 1.61
CA ILE A 137 -17.91 19.43 1.29
C ILE A 137 -17.56 19.56 -0.20
N PHE A 138 -16.28 19.42 -0.55
CA PHE A 138 -15.82 19.40 -1.94
C PHE A 138 -15.77 17.97 -2.51
N GLN A 139 -15.36 17.02 -1.70
CA GLN A 139 -15.23 15.61 -2.07
C GLN A 139 -15.60 14.73 -0.88
N VAL A 140 -16.09 13.54 -1.19
CA VAL A 140 -16.38 12.50 -0.20
C VAL A 140 -16.25 11.14 -0.89
N VAL A 141 -15.68 10.17 -0.18
CA VAL A 141 -15.50 8.80 -0.67
C VAL A 141 -16.37 7.87 0.19
N PRO A 142 -17.64 7.60 -0.23
CA PRO A 142 -18.46 6.62 0.46
C PRO A 142 -17.92 5.21 0.22
N SER A 143 -18.04 4.35 1.22
CA SER A 143 -17.57 2.97 1.13
C SER A 143 -18.64 1.98 1.58
N ARG A 144 -18.46 0.73 1.21
CA ARG A 144 -19.14 -0.43 1.78
C ARG A 144 -18.18 -1.62 1.87
N CYS A 145 -18.47 -2.52 2.77
CA CYS A 145 -17.63 -3.67 3.04
C CYS A 145 -18.14 -4.91 2.29
N PHE A 146 -17.20 -5.60 1.64
CA PHE A 146 -17.41 -6.92 1.06
C PHE A 146 -16.54 -7.92 1.81
N SER A 147 -17.13 -9.01 2.26
CA SER A 147 -16.38 -10.05 2.96
C SER A 147 -16.65 -11.43 2.38
N LEU A 148 -15.59 -12.22 2.30
CA LEU A 148 -15.63 -13.60 1.84
C LEU A 148 -14.56 -14.43 2.55
N PRO A 149 -14.76 -15.76 2.69
CA PRO A 149 -13.74 -16.61 3.26
C PRO A 149 -12.42 -16.56 2.49
N CYS A 150 -11.32 -16.38 3.20
CA CYS A 150 -9.98 -16.32 2.61
C CYS A 150 -9.00 -17.20 3.40
N PRO A 151 -9.08 -18.55 3.25
CA PRO A 151 -8.24 -19.48 4.01
C PRO A 151 -6.75 -19.42 3.62
N GLN A 152 -6.42 -18.85 2.46
CA GLN A 152 -5.06 -18.79 1.94
C GLN A 152 -4.72 -17.36 1.44
N PRO A 153 -4.45 -16.41 2.34
CA PRO A 153 -4.23 -14.99 1.98
C PRO A 153 -3.12 -14.76 0.95
N LEU A 154 -2.03 -15.55 1.02
CA LEU A 154 -0.92 -15.42 0.06
C LEU A 154 -1.35 -15.78 -1.37
N ILE A 155 -2.25 -16.73 -1.54
CA ILE A 155 -2.80 -17.08 -2.87
C ILE A 155 -3.69 -15.93 -3.37
N ALA A 156 -4.54 -15.38 -2.50
CA ALA A 156 -5.37 -14.22 -2.83
C ALA A 156 -4.51 -13.02 -3.24
N TYR A 157 -3.42 -12.74 -2.51
CA TYR A 157 -2.46 -11.71 -2.87
C TYR A 157 -1.80 -11.94 -4.24
N ARG A 158 -1.42 -13.19 -4.55
CA ARG A 158 -0.85 -13.52 -5.86
C ARG A 158 -1.83 -13.28 -7.01
N GLU A 159 -3.11 -13.60 -6.80
CA GLU A 159 -4.16 -13.28 -7.77
C GLU A 159 -4.39 -11.76 -7.89
N LEU A 160 -4.39 -11.02 -6.78
CA LEU A 160 -4.44 -9.56 -6.80
C LEU A 160 -3.28 -8.99 -7.61
N LYS A 161 -2.05 -9.45 -7.38
CA LYS A 161 -0.87 -9.01 -8.13
C LYS A 161 -0.97 -9.30 -9.62
N ARG A 162 -1.61 -10.39 -10.01
CA ARG A 162 -1.81 -10.77 -11.41
C ARG A 162 -2.89 -9.94 -12.10
N THR A 163 -3.97 -9.64 -11.39
CA THR A 163 -5.17 -8.97 -11.96
C THR A 163 -5.10 -7.46 -11.85
N ASN A 164 -4.44 -6.95 -10.83
CA ASN A 164 -4.32 -5.51 -10.55
C ASN A 164 -2.90 -5.16 -10.08
N PRO A 165 -1.87 -5.30 -10.95
CA PRO A 165 -0.52 -4.89 -10.61
C PRO A 165 -0.48 -3.38 -10.38
N SER A 166 0.17 -2.96 -9.29
CA SER A 166 0.28 -1.56 -8.89
C SER A 166 1.71 -1.24 -8.47
N PRO A 167 2.14 0.04 -8.51
CA PRO A 167 3.47 0.46 -8.08
C PRO A 167 3.77 0.10 -6.63
N TYR A 168 2.77 0.17 -5.76
CA TYR A 168 2.90 -0.13 -4.34
C TYR A 168 2.07 -1.37 -4.01
N MET A 169 2.76 -2.50 -3.91
CA MET A 169 2.16 -3.76 -3.49
C MET A 169 2.77 -4.21 -2.19
N PHE A 170 1.94 -4.63 -1.26
CA PHE A 170 2.40 -5.08 0.04
C PHE A 170 1.67 -6.33 0.51
N TYR A 171 2.34 -7.11 1.33
CA TYR A 171 1.80 -8.26 2.03
C TYR A 171 2.42 -8.30 3.43
N MET A 172 1.60 -8.14 4.44
CA MET A 172 2.00 -8.16 5.84
C MET A 172 1.27 -9.29 6.53
N ASN A 173 2.01 -10.17 7.18
CA ASN A 173 1.45 -11.28 7.94
C ASN A 173 1.88 -11.14 9.39
N ASP A 174 0.92 -10.90 10.25
CA ASP A 174 1.06 -10.86 11.69
C ASP A 174 0.56 -12.16 12.33
N GLN A 175 0.64 -12.25 13.65
CA GLN A 175 0.10 -13.38 14.41
C GLN A 175 -1.44 -13.42 14.35
N ASP A 176 -2.07 -12.25 14.39
CA ASP A 176 -3.52 -12.10 14.55
C ASP A 176 -4.23 -11.77 13.24
N PHE A 177 -3.52 -11.22 12.25
CA PHE A 177 -4.12 -10.82 10.98
C PHE A 177 -3.14 -10.91 9.82
N THR A 178 -3.69 -10.91 8.61
CA THR A 178 -2.93 -10.72 7.37
C THR A 178 -3.52 -9.56 6.59
N LEU A 179 -2.67 -8.58 6.25
CA LEU A 179 -3.05 -7.45 5.43
C LEU A 179 -2.26 -7.46 4.12
N PHE A 180 -2.94 -7.31 3.01
CA PHE A 180 -2.28 -7.17 1.71
C PHE A 180 -3.06 -6.23 0.81
N GLY A 181 -2.37 -5.64 -0.14
CA GLY A 181 -2.99 -4.67 -1.02
C GLY A 181 -2.16 -4.31 -2.24
N ALA A 182 -2.80 -3.53 -3.10
CA ALA A 182 -2.23 -2.92 -4.29
C ALA A 182 -2.68 -1.46 -4.34
N SER A 183 -1.74 -0.51 -4.29
CA SER A 183 -2.03 0.92 -4.36
C SER A 183 -1.32 1.56 -5.56
N PRO A 184 -2.01 2.40 -6.32
CA PRO A 184 -1.39 3.18 -7.38
C PRO A 184 -0.64 4.41 -6.83
N GLU A 185 -0.91 4.83 -5.61
CA GLU A 185 -0.56 6.14 -5.07
C GLU A 185 0.27 6.05 -3.79
N SER A 186 1.21 6.99 -3.63
CA SER A 186 1.90 7.25 -2.36
C SER A 186 1.32 8.49 -1.70
N ALA A 187 1.05 8.42 -0.40
CA ALA A 187 0.54 9.58 0.34
C ALA A 187 1.59 10.71 0.40
N VAL A 188 2.80 10.37 0.80
CA VAL A 188 3.93 11.31 0.87
C VAL A 188 5.25 10.54 0.76
N LYS A 189 6.22 11.13 0.08
CA LYS A 189 7.59 10.62 0.03
C LYS A 189 8.53 11.70 0.55
N PHE A 190 9.42 11.32 1.46
CA PHE A 190 10.48 12.17 1.98
C PHE A 190 11.85 11.60 1.64
N GLU A 191 12.67 12.40 0.97
CA GLU A 191 14.06 12.05 0.67
C GLU A 191 15.00 12.72 1.65
N HIS A 192 15.67 11.93 2.48
CA HIS A 192 16.50 12.43 3.57
C HIS A 192 17.68 13.28 3.09
N LYS A 193 18.38 12.88 2.02
CA LYS A 193 19.58 13.56 1.54
C LYS A 193 19.28 14.94 0.93
N SER A 194 18.26 15.00 0.09
CA SER A 194 17.82 16.23 -0.56
C SER A 194 16.88 17.05 0.32
N ARG A 195 16.35 16.49 1.39
CA ARG A 195 15.29 17.08 2.23
C ARG A 195 14.02 17.38 1.45
N GLN A 196 13.81 16.70 0.35
CA GLN A 196 12.68 16.91 -0.54
C GLN A 196 11.47 16.12 -0.06
N VAL A 197 10.32 16.77 -0.04
CA VAL A 197 9.00 16.16 0.17
C VAL A 197 8.29 16.12 -1.17
N GLU A 198 7.69 14.99 -1.51
CA GLU A 198 6.98 14.78 -2.77
C GLU A 198 5.60 14.19 -2.49
N MET A 199 4.59 14.75 -3.17
CA MET A 199 3.24 14.20 -3.25
C MET A 199 2.85 14.08 -4.73
N TYR A 200 2.11 13.01 -5.06
CA TYR A 200 1.70 12.70 -6.43
C TYR A 200 0.19 12.46 -6.46
N PRO A 201 -0.66 13.51 -6.43
CA PRO A 201 -2.10 13.33 -6.47
C PRO A 201 -2.53 12.70 -7.80
N ILE A 202 -3.30 11.62 -7.74
CA ILE A 202 -3.83 10.90 -8.90
C ILE A 202 -5.35 11.10 -8.94
N ALA A 203 -5.84 11.60 -10.08
CA ALA A 203 -7.27 11.71 -10.37
C ALA A 203 -7.69 10.65 -11.40
N GLY A 204 -8.31 11.08 -12.49
CA GLY A 204 -8.75 10.19 -13.56
C GLY A 204 -7.61 9.45 -14.26
N THR A 205 -7.92 8.27 -14.76
CA THR A 205 -6.98 7.44 -15.51
C THR A 205 -7.58 6.94 -16.82
N ARG A 206 -6.73 6.61 -17.77
CA ARG A 206 -7.10 5.92 -19.00
C ARG A 206 -6.19 4.71 -19.21
N ARG A 207 -6.71 3.67 -19.82
CA ARG A 207 -5.87 2.53 -20.21
C ARG A 207 -4.86 2.96 -21.27
N ARG A 208 -3.70 2.30 -21.28
CA ARG A 208 -2.70 2.51 -22.33
C ARG A 208 -3.23 2.03 -23.68
N GLY A 209 -2.85 2.71 -24.73
CA GLY A 209 -3.11 2.28 -26.11
C GLY A 209 -2.18 1.12 -26.47
N LEU A 210 -2.72 -0.09 -26.64
CA LEU A 210 -1.93 -1.28 -26.92
C LEU A 210 -2.31 -1.89 -28.27
N ASN A 211 -1.30 -2.46 -28.95
CA ASN A 211 -1.47 -3.35 -30.08
C ASN A 211 -1.96 -4.74 -29.62
N ALA A 212 -2.34 -5.61 -30.55
CA ALA A 212 -2.79 -6.96 -30.25
C ALA A 212 -1.72 -7.83 -29.59
N ASP A 213 -0.44 -7.53 -29.80
CA ASP A 213 0.70 -8.23 -29.19
C ASP A 213 1.10 -7.67 -27.82
N GLY A 214 0.37 -6.67 -27.29
CA GLY A 214 0.63 -6.02 -26.03
C GLY A 214 1.69 -4.91 -26.05
N SER A 215 2.30 -4.62 -27.18
CA SER A 215 3.18 -3.47 -27.36
C SER A 215 2.41 -2.15 -27.38
N ILE A 216 3.08 -1.03 -27.06
CA ILE A 216 2.43 0.28 -27.06
C ILE A 216 2.17 0.73 -28.51
N ASN A 217 0.92 1.05 -28.81
CA ASN A 217 0.51 1.74 -30.01
C ASN A 217 0.55 3.25 -29.76
N LEU A 218 1.60 3.91 -30.24
CA LEU A 218 1.86 5.33 -29.95
C LEU A 218 0.72 6.26 -30.41
N ASP A 219 0.06 5.96 -31.53
CA ASP A 219 -1.05 6.78 -32.03
C ASP A 219 -2.29 6.63 -31.13
N LEU A 220 -2.67 5.40 -30.81
CA LEU A 220 -3.80 5.14 -29.91
C LEU A 220 -3.53 5.68 -28.51
N ASP A 221 -2.33 5.48 -27.99
CA ASP A 221 -1.92 5.94 -26.65
C ASP A 221 -1.96 7.48 -26.57
N GLY A 222 -1.45 8.18 -27.60
CA GLY A 222 -1.50 9.63 -27.67
C GLY A 222 -2.94 10.17 -27.76
N ARG A 223 -3.84 9.48 -28.46
CA ARG A 223 -5.27 9.86 -28.50
C ARG A 223 -5.93 9.71 -27.13
N LEU A 224 -5.68 8.60 -26.42
CA LEU A 224 -6.22 8.35 -25.08
C LEU A 224 -5.67 9.35 -24.05
N GLU A 225 -4.39 9.74 -24.17
CA GLU A 225 -3.80 10.79 -23.35
C GLU A 225 -4.48 12.15 -23.63
N LEU A 226 -4.68 12.51 -24.89
CA LEU A 226 -5.34 13.75 -25.28
C LEU A 226 -6.79 13.80 -24.80
N GLU A 227 -7.52 12.69 -24.93
CA GLU A 227 -8.88 12.56 -24.39
C GLU A 227 -8.92 12.82 -22.89
N LEU A 228 -7.99 12.21 -22.10
CA LEU A 228 -7.90 12.45 -20.66
C LEU A 228 -7.61 13.91 -20.35
N ARG A 229 -6.68 14.55 -21.06
CA ARG A 229 -6.29 15.95 -20.85
C ARG A 229 -7.41 16.95 -21.21
N GLN A 230 -8.29 16.58 -22.13
CA GLN A 230 -9.42 17.42 -22.59
C GLN A 230 -10.70 17.18 -21.79
N ASP A 231 -10.76 16.13 -20.99
CA ASP A 231 -11.90 15.85 -20.14
C ASP A 231 -11.99 16.89 -19.01
N SER A 232 -12.99 17.77 -19.12
CA SER A 232 -13.17 18.88 -18.18
C SER A 232 -13.45 18.42 -16.74
N LYS A 233 -14.14 17.28 -16.58
CA LYS A 233 -14.42 16.70 -15.27
C LYS A 233 -13.13 16.19 -14.63
N GLU A 234 -12.35 15.40 -15.36
CA GLU A 234 -11.10 14.84 -14.87
C GLU A 234 -10.08 15.94 -14.57
N THR A 235 -10.02 16.97 -15.40
CA THR A 235 -9.14 18.13 -15.17
C THR A 235 -9.55 18.91 -13.91
N ALA A 236 -10.85 19.14 -13.69
CA ALA A 236 -11.34 19.84 -12.51
C ALA A 236 -11.05 19.04 -11.23
N GLU A 237 -11.24 17.73 -11.25
CA GLU A 237 -10.90 16.84 -10.14
C GLU A 237 -9.39 16.88 -9.85
N HIS A 238 -8.56 16.76 -10.86
CA HIS A 238 -7.10 16.83 -10.70
C HIS A 238 -6.64 18.15 -10.10
N MET A 239 -7.15 19.28 -10.58
CA MET A 239 -6.82 20.60 -10.02
C MET A 239 -7.25 20.74 -8.55
N MET A 240 -8.40 20.20 -8.18
CA MET A 240 -8.87 20.15 -6.79
C MET A 240 -7.91 19.36 -5.91
N LEU A 241 -7.44 18.17 -6.36
CA LEU A 241 -6.50 17.34 -5.61
C LEU A 241 -5.11 17.96 -5.52
N VAL A 242 -4.64 18.65 -6.57
CA VAL A 242 -3.37 19.41 -6.54
C VAL A 242 -3.44 20.54 -5.53
N ASP A 243 -4.56 21.26 -5.47
CA ASP A 243 -4.75 22.35 -4.50
C ASP A 243 -4.79 21.83 -3.06
N LEU A 244 -5.43 20.70 -2.83
CA LEU A 244 -5.41 19.99 -1.55
C LEU A 244 -3.98 19.60 -1.15
N ALA A 245 -3.23 18.96 -2.04
CA ALA A 245 -1.86 18.53 -1.78
C ALA A 245 -0.93 19.71 -1.45
N ARG A 246 -1.13 20.88 -2.06
CA ARG A 246 -0.39 22.11 -1.72
C ARG A 246 -0.63 22.58 -0.29
N ASN A 247 -1.81 22.33 0.25
CA ASN A 247 -2.13 22.70 1.63
C ASN A 247 -1.55 21.69 2.64
N ASP A 248 -1.30 20.45 2.21
CA ASP A 248 -0.82 19.37 3.07
C ASP A 248 0.73 19.35 3.21
N ILE A 249 1.46 20.05 2.34
CA ILE A 249 2.91 20.22 2.38
C ILE A 249 3.29 21.56 3.08
#